data_310ffe4909ef5801e578869a00505f41
#
_entry.id   310ffe4909ef5801e578869a00505f41
#
_cell.length_a   1.000
_cell.length_b   1.000
_cell.length_c   1.000
_cell.angle_alpha   90.00
_cell.angle_beta   90.00
_cell.angle_gamma   90.00
#
_symmetry.space_group_name_H-M   'P 1'
#
loop_
_entity.id
_entity.type
_entity.pdbx_description
1 polymer ?
#
loop_
_entity_poly.entity_id
_entity_poly.type
_entity_poly.pdbx_seq_one_letter_code
_entity_poly.pdbx_strand_id
1 'polypeptide(L)'
;MKKVILYILCIIVLLVVGFFCIGIFVPAVEYTTTVEINKPRDFTWNVIRERKDWIYGFKSFEQVSGAPNEKGSRAKITVVRDGREMSFDSELLDIKPPEMSVTELTNDMLTHDATVHLTENNGKTTIVSNEKIVGKNAFFRSLFVLMKSSITSVSQKNFEGLKQAVESSN
;
A
#
# COMPACT_ATOMS: atom_id res chain seq x y z
N MET A 1 -9.47 47.18 -8.27
CA MET A 1 -10.14 45.92 -7.80
C MET A 1 -10.31 44.91 -8.93
N LYS A 2 -10.97 45.19 -10.06
CA LYS A 2 -11.20 44.24 -11.17
C LYS A 2 -9.92 43.55 -11.71
N LYS A 3 -8.82 44.31 -11.91
CA LYS A 3 -7.54 43.73 -12.40
C LYS A 3 -6.89 42.78 -11.39
N VAL A 4 -6.97 43.04 -10.08
CA VAL A 4 -6.43 42.17 -9.03
C VAL A 4 -7.20 40.86 -8.98
N ILE A 5 -8.54 40.91 -9.06
CA ILE A 5 -9.38 39.71 -9.12
C ILE A 5 -9.03 38.85 -10.36
N LEU A 6 -8.80 39.50 -11.51
CA LEU A 6 -8.42 38.80 -12.74
C LEU A 6 -7.06 38.10 -12.58
N TYR A 7 -6.05 38.72 -11.95
CA TYR A 7 -4.76 38.09 -11.70
C TYR A 7 -4.88 36.89 -10.75
N ILE A 8 -5.66 37.03 -9.68
CA ILE A 8 -5.91 35.93 -8.75
C ILE A 8 -6.59 34.74 -9.49
N LEU A 9 -7.58 34.99 -10.32
CA LEU A 9 -8.25 33.99 -11.11
C LEU A 9 -7.27 33.25 -12.06
N CYS A 10 -6.42 34.02 -12.77
CA CYS A 10 -5.40 33.42 -13.64
C CYS A 10 -4.43 32.52 -12.87
N ILE A 11 -3.99 32.93 -11.68
CA ILE A 11 -3.10 32.13 -10.84
C ILE A 11 -3.82 30.81 -10.41
N ILE A 12 -5.09 30.88 -9.98
CA ILE A 12 -5.85 29.69 -9.61
C ILE A 12 -5.98 28.73 -10.80
N VAL A 13 -6.31 29.25 -11.99
CA VAL A 13 -6.41 28.41 -13.20
C VAL A 13 -5.06 27.74 -13.51
N LEU A 14 -3.95 28.46 -13.42
CA LEU A 14 -2.62 27.89 -13.65
C LEU A 14 -2.29 26.79 -12.63
N LEU A 15 -2.63 26.99 -11.35
CA LEU A 15 -2.42 25.96 -10.30
C LEU A 15 -3.25 24.71 -10.57
N VAL A 16 -4.52 24.87 -10.97
CA VAL A 16 -5.41 23.74 -11.31
C VAL A 16 -4.88 22.98 -12.53
N VAL A 17 -4.49 23.69 -13.59
CA VAL A 17 -3.89 23.06 -14.78
C VAL A 17 -2.59 22.35 -14.40
N GLY A 18 -1.70 22.98 -13.65
CA GLY A 18 -0.46 22.37 -13.17
C GLY A 18 -0.71 21.11 -12.35
N PHE A 19 -1.69 21.14 -11.46
CA PHE A 19 -2.10 19.95 -10.68
C PHE A 19 -2.50 18.79 -11.59
N PHE A 20 -3.37 18.98 -12.57
CA PHE A 20 -3.78 17.92 -13.49
C PHE A 20 -2.65 17.45 -14.41
N CYS A 21 -1.74 18.34 -14.80
CA CYS A 21 -0.53 17.96 -15.55
C CYS A 21 0.31 16.94 -14.79
N ILE A 22 0.47 17.08 -13.45
CA ILE A 22 1.19 16.09 -12.64
C ILE A 22 0.61 14.68 -12.87
N GLY A 23 -0.71 14.52 -12.76
CA GLY A 23 -1.36 13.20 -12.89
C GLY A 23 -1.39 12.65 -14.33
N ILE A 24 -1.17 13.50 -15.33
CA ILE A 24 -1.04 13.06 -16.74
C ILE A 24 0.38 12.54 -17.00
N PHE A 25 1.40 13.27 -16.54
CA PHE A 25 2.80 12.96 -16.81
C PHE A 25 3.42 11.98 -15.81
N VAL A 26 2.87 11.87 -14.59
CA VAL A 26 3.31 10.93 -13.55
C VAL A 26 2.16 9.97 -13.24
N PRO A 27 2.03 8.85 -13.98
CA PRO A 27 0.85 7.99 -13.87
C PRO A 27 0.82 7.13 -12.60
N ALA A 28 1.96 6.92 -11.95
CA ALA A 28 2.09 6.04 -10.78
C ALA A 28 3.03 6.62 -9.72
N VAL A 29 2.81 6.22 -8.48
CA VAL A 29 3.74 6.42 -7.37
C VAL A 29 4.38 5.07 -7.05
N GLU A 30 5.69 4.98 -7.21
CA GLU A 30 6.47 3.77 -6.91
C GLU A 30 7.42 4.05 -5.75
N TYR A 31 7.55 3.05 -4.86
CA TYR A 31 8.46 3.09 -3.72
C TYR A 31 8.78 1.69 -3.23
N THR A 32 9.86 1.57 -2.46
CA THR A 32 10.30 0.32 -1.83
C THR A 32 10.35 0.52 -0.33
N THR A 33 9.82 -0.45 0.41
CA THR A 33 9.94 -0.51 1.87
C THR A 33 10.75 -1.74 2.25
N THR A 34 11.69 -1.59 3.17
CA THR A 34 12.52 -2.70 3.65
C THR A 34 12.48 -2.76 5.16
N VAL A 35 12.36 -3.98 5.71
CA VAL A 35 12.43 -4.23 7.15
C VAL A 35 13.26 -5.49 7.44
N GLU A 36 14.06 -5.47 8.50
CA GLU A 36 14.74 -6.64 9.04
C GLU A 36 14.00 -7.12 10.31
N ILE A 37 13.75 -8.42 10.39
CA ILE A 37 13.03 -9.11 11.46
C ILE A 37 13.94 -10.18 12.06
N ASN A 38 14.09 -10.20 13.39
CA ASN A 38 14.95 -11.14 14.11
C ASN A 38 14.26 -12.50 14.32
N LYS A 39 13.72 -13.09 13.28
CA LYS A 39 13.09 -14.42 13.24
C LYS A 39 13.36 -15.07 11.88
N PRO A 40 13.34 -16.43 11.81
CA PRO A 40 13.47 -17.15 10.54
C PRO A 40 12.37 -16.83 9.54
N ARG A 41 12.67 -17.00 8.26
CA ARG A 41 11.76 -16.68 7.15
C ARG A 41 10.44 -17.46 7.22
N ASP A 42 10.50 -18.74 7.49
CA ASP A 42 9.30 -19.59 7.54
C ASP A 42 8.37 -19.17 8.69
N PHE A 43 8.94 -18.82 9.85
CA PHE A 43 8.15 -18.27 10.96
C PHE A 43 7.52 -16.93 10.58
N THR A 44 8.29 -16.01 10.01
CA THR A 44 7.83 -14.70 9.56
C THR A 44 6.72 -14.84 8.52
N TRP A 45 6.89 -15.75 7.56
CA TRP A 45 5.89 -16.03 6.53
C TRP A 45 4.56 -16.50 7.12
N ASN A 46 4.59 -17.42 8.09
CA ASN A 46 3.38 -17.92 8.74
C ASN A 46 2.63 -16.78 9.46
N VAL A 47 3.32 -15.91 10.17
CA VAL A 47 2.68 -14.74 10.83
C VAL A 47 2.03 -13.81 9.80
N ILE A 48 2.68 -13.53 8.67
CA ILE A 48 2.09 -12.72 7.58
C ILE A 48 0.77 -13.33 7.08
N ARG A 49 0.72 -14.65 6.96
CA ARG A 49 -0.47 -15.37 6.45
C ARG A 49 -1.60 -15.44 7.45
N GLU A 50 -1.29 -15.72 8.70
CA GLU A 50 -2.27 -16.01 9.75
C GLU A 50 -2.81 -14.76 10.42
N ARG A 51 -1.98 -13.72 10.56
CA ARG A 51 -2.33 -12.47 11.25
C ARG A 51 -2.47 -11.32 10.26
N LYS A 52 -3.43 -10.43 10.53
CA LYS A 52 -3.65 -9.20 9.75
C LYS A 52 -3.64 -7.95 10.63
N ASP A 53 -3.60 -8.12 11.94
CA ASP A 53 -3.60 -7.06 12.95
C ASP A 53 -2.35 -6.15 12.91
N TRP A 54 -1.30 -6.58 12.22
CA TRP A 54 -0.11 -5.77 11.94
C TRP A 54 -0.36 -4.66 10.89
N ILE A 55 -1.44 -4.74 10.13
CA ILE A 55 -1.81 -3.71 9.15
C ILE A 55 -2.27 -2.46 9.90
N TYR A 56 -1.63 -1.32 9.64
CA TYR A 56 -1.97 -0.06 10.29
C TYR A 56 -3.42 0.34 10.06
N GLY A 57 -4.16 0.45 11.16
CA GLY A 57 -5.60 0.74 11.14
C GLY A 57 -6.47 -0.45 10.76
N PHE A 58 -5.98 -1.68 10.81
CA PHE A 58 -6.76 -2.88 10.48
C PHE A 58 -8.10 -2.93 11.24
N LYS A 59 -9.19 -3.20 10.50
CA LYS A 59 -10.52 -3.37 11.05
C LYS A 59 -11.07 -4.77 10.79
N SER A 60 -11.04 -5.22 9.53
CA SER A 60 -11.57 -6.53 9.16
C SER A 60 -10.92 -7.08 7.88
N PHE A 61 -10.95 -8.41 7.80
CA PHE A 61 -10.59 -9.17 6.61
C PHE A 61 -11.71 -10.17 6.35
N GLU A 62 -12.24 -10.18 5.13
CA GLU A 62 -13.31 -11.06 4.70
C GLU A 62 -12.87 -11.79 3.42
N GLN A 63 -12.79 -13.12 3.48
CA GLN A 63 -12.53 -13.94 2.30
C GLN A 63 -13.77 -13.93 1.39
N VAL A 64 -13.58 -13.50 0.14
CA VAL A 64 -14.67 -13.38 -0.84
C VAL A 64 -14.74 -14.62 -1.75
N SER A 65 -13.58 -15.09 -2.25
CA SER A 65 -13.50 -16.26 -3.11
C SER A 65 -12.10 -16.87 -3.15
N GLY A 66 -12.00 -18.12 -3.61
CA GLY A 66 -10.76 -18.88 -3.65
C GLY A 66 -10.34 -19.42 -2.28
N ALA A 67 -9.38 -20.34 -2.25
CA ALA A 67 -8.81 -20.81 -1.01
C ALA A 67 -7.84 -19.80 -0.42
N PRO A 68 -7.83 -19.58 0.91
CA PRO A 68 -6.90 -18.65 1.54
C PRO A 68 -5.45 -18.97 1.19
N ASN A 69 -4.68 -17.92 0.87
CA ASN A 69 -3.26 -18.02 0.52
C ASN A 69 -2.95 -18.84 -0.75
N GLU A 70 -3.89 -18.94 -1.65
CA GLU A 70 -3.68 -19.50 -2.98
C GLU A 70 -3.80 -18.42 -4.04
N LYS A 71 -3.08 -18.59 -5.16
CA LYS A 71 -3.14 -17.71 -6.31
C LYS A 71 -4.58 -17.56 -6.79
N GLY A 72 -5.01 -16.30 -7.03
CA GLY A 72 -6.38 -15.95 -7.43
C GLY A 72 -7.36 -15.85 -6.26
N SER A 73 -6.92 -16.06 -5.01
CA SER A 73 -7.79 -15.83 -3.85
C SER A 73 -8.13 -14.34 -3.73
N ARG A 74 -9.38 -14.04 -3.38
CA ARG A 74 -9.91 -12.69 -3.23
C ARG A 74 -10.47 -12.46 -1.84
N ALA A 75 -10.20 -11.29 -1.32
CA ALA A 75 -10.66 -10.87 0.00
C ALA A 75 -11.02 -9.39 -0.01
N LYS A 76 -11.81 -8.96 0.97
CA LYS A 76 -12.04 -7.55 1.28
C LYS A 76 -11.28 -7.19 2.55
N ILE A 77 -10.45 -6.16 2.48
CA ILE A 77 -9.70 -5.63 3.61
C ILE A 77 -10.27 -4.26 3.96
N THR A 78 -10.64 -4.06 5.21
CA THR A 78 -11.12 -2.77 5.70
C THR A 78 -10.16 -2.23 6.75
N VAL A 79 -9.80 -0.95 6.59
CA VAL A 79 -8.94 -0.21 7.53
C VAL A 79 -9.62 1.08 7.98
N VAL A 80 -9.30 1.55 9.18
CA VAL A 80 -9.73 2.86 9.69
C VAL A 80 -8.49 3.72 9.91
N ARG A 81 -8.42 4.86 9.25
CA ARG A 81 -7.30 5.82 9.37
C ARG A 81 -7.87 7.23 9.50
N ASP A 82 -7.39 7.98 10.48
CA ASP A 82 -7.85 9.34 10.77
C ASP A 82 -9.39 9.45 10.86
N GLY A 83 -10.04 8.43 11.49
CA GLY A 83 -11.48 8.35 11.66
C GLY A 83 -12.26 8.01 10.37
N ARG A 84 -11.60 7.74 9.27
CA ARG A 84 -12.22 7.35 7.99
C ARG A 84 -12.02 5.87 7.74
N GLU A 85 -13.11 5.20 7.41
CA GLU A 85 -13.09 3.82 6.97
C GLU A 85 -12.83 3.73 5.47
N MET A 86 -11.90 2.84 5.09
CA MET A 86 -11.56 2.55 3.70
C MET A 86 -11.55 1.05 3.49
N SER A 87 -12.25 0.59 2.45
CA SER A 87 -12.26 -0.81 2.04
C SER A 87 -11.50 -0.97 0.72
N PHE A 88 -10.84 -2.11 0.58
CA PHE A 88 -10.11 -2.52 -0.60
C PHE A 88 -10.51 -3.94 -0.96
N ASP A 89 -10.76 -4.18 -2.22
CA ASP A 89 -10.78 -5.53 -2.78
C ASP A 89 -9.33 -5.96 -3.00
N SER A 90 -8.98 -7.13 -2.46
CA SER A 90 -7.63 -7.70 -2.51
C SER A 90 -7.63 -8.96 -3.37
N GLU A 91 -6.66 -9.08 -4.27
CA GLU A 91 -6.42 -10.30 -5.04
C GLU A 91 -4.95 -10.73 -4.87
N LEU A 92 -4.73 -12.02 -4.55
CA LEU A 92 -3.40 -12.61 -4.52
C LEU A 92 -3.03 -13.07 -5.93
N LEU A 93 -2.24 -12.27 -6.63
CA LEU A 93 -1.89 -12.49 -8.04
C LEU A 93 -0.85 -13.59 -8.24
N ASP A 94 0.11 -13.72 -7.31
CA ASP A 94 1.12 -14.78 -7.34
C ASP A 94 1.67 -15.04 -5.95
N ILE A 95 2.17 -16.28 -5.72
CA ILE A 95 2.70 -16.67 -4.43
C ILE A 95 3.73 -17.79 -4.59
N LYS A 96 4.87 -17.66 -3.91
CA LYS A 96 5.94 -18.67 -3.82
C LYS A 96 6.39 -18.76 -2.36
N PRO A 97 5.67 -19.54 -1.55
CA PRO A 97 6.02 -19.70 -0.13
C PRO A 97 7.40 -20.33 0.07
N PRO A 98 8.15 -19.86 1.05
CA PRO A 98 7.97 -18.69 1.92
C PRO A 98 8.65 -17.42 1.38
N GLU A 99 8.93 -17.31 0.10
CA GLU A 99 9.87 -16.35 -0.49
C GLU A 99 9.20 -15.12 -1.08
N MET A 100 7.98 -15.25 -1.63
CA MET A 100 7.38 -14.17 -2.40
C MET A 100 5.85 -14.21 -2.38
N SER A 101 5.23 -13.01 -2.35
CA SER A 101 3.82 -12.83 -2.70
C SER A 101 3.62 -11.56 -3.54
N VAL A 102 2.66 -11.61 -4.46
CA VAL A 102 2.21 -10.47 -5.26
C VAL A 102 0.74 -10.26 -5.00
N THR A 103 0.38 -9.09 -4.49
CA THR A 103 -1.00 -8.75 -4.14
C THR A 103 -1.40 -7.45 -4.82
N GLU A 104 -2.61 -7.42 -5.37
CA GLU A 104 -3.27 -6.21 -5.83
C GLU A 104 -4.37 -5.82 -4.83
N LEU A 105 -4.40 -4.54 -4.45
CA LEU A 105 -5.50 -3.92 -3.71
C LEU A 105 -6.16 -2.87 -4.59
N THR A 106 -7.48 -2.91 -4.70
CA THR A 106 -8.20 -1.93 -5.52
C THR A 106 -9.43 -1.38 -4.80
N ASN A 107 -9.74 -0.11 -5.10
CA ASN A 107 -11.00 0.54 -4.73
C ASN A 107 -11.35 1.63 -5.78
N ASP A 108 -12.33 2.48 -5.50
CA ASP A 108 -12.78 3.55 -6.42
C ASP A 108 -11.70 4.62 -6.70
N MET A 109 -10.67 4.74 -5.85
CA MET A 109 -9.65 5.78 -5.97
C MET A 109 -8.36 5.28 -6.63
N LEU A 110 -7.98 4.02 -6.38
CA LEU A 110 -6.66 3.50 -6.74
C LEU A 110 -6.63 2.01 -7.05
N THR A 111 -5.56 1.60 -7.72
CA THR A 111 -5.00 0.25 -7.71
C THR A 111 -3.63 0.32 -7.05
N HIS A 112 -3.34 -0.60 -6.14
CA HIS A 112 -2.08 -0.73 -5.41
C HIS A 112 -1.52 -2.14 -5.59
N ASP A 113 -0.44 -2.25 -6.32
CA ASP A 113 0.31 -3.49 -6.50
C ASP A 113 1.44 -3.55 -5.46
N ALA A 114 1.59 -4.68 -4.79
CA ALA A 114 2.66 -4.94 -3.86
C ALA A 114 3.34 -6.28 -4.18
N THR A 115 4.64 -6.26 -4.43
CA THR A 115 5.47 -7.45 -4.56
C THR A 115 6.39 -7.53 -3.36
N VAL A 116 6.16 -8.53 -2.52
CA VAL A 116 6.89 -8.74 -1.27
C VAL A 116 7.85 -9.91 -1.43
N HIS A 117 9.13 -9.69 -1.16
CA HIS A 117 10.16 -10.72 -1.13
C HIS A 117 10.71 -10.89 0.28
N LEU A 118 10.89 -12.15 0.69
CA LEU A 118 11.51 -12.52 1.95
C LEU A 118 12.81 -13.30 1.68
N THR A 119 13.91 -12.82 2.27
CA THR A 119 15.19 -13.51 2.26
C THR A 119 15.65 -13.77 3.70
N GLU A 120 16.40 -14.85 3.92
CA GLU A 120 16.93 -15.16 5.25
C GLU A 120 18.46 -15.16 5.24
N ASN A 121 19.03 -14.60 6.29
CA ASN A 121 20.45 -14.68 6.59
C ASN A 121 20.66 -14.78 8.10
N ASN A 122 21.35 -15.85 8.53
CA ASN A 122 21.67 -16.12 9.94
C ASN A 122 20.45 -16.07 10.89
N GLY A 123 19.32 -16.66 10.47
CA GLY A 123 18.08 -16.73 11.27
C GLY A 123 17.32 -15.40 11.36
N LYS A 124 17.67 -14.41 10.55
CA LYS A 124 16.97 -13.16 10.41
C LYS A 124 16.34 -13.05 9.01
N THR A 125 15.15 -12.50 8.94
CA THR A 125 14.43 -12.28 7.69
C THR A 125 14.54 -10.82 7.27
N THR A 126 14.96 -10.58 6.04
CA THR A 126 14.82 -9.28 5.37
C THR A 126 13.62 -9.35 4.45
N ILE A 127 12.67 -8.45 4.64
CA ILE A 127 11.50 -8.25 3.78
C ILE A 127 11.74 -7.01 2.92
N VAL A 128 11.57 -7.15 1.62
CA VAL A 128 11.58 -6.06 0.65
C VAL A 128 10.24 -6.04 -0.05
N SER A 129 9.51 -4.94 0.09
CA SER A 129 8.24 -4.69 -0.62
C SER A 129 8.45 -3.64 -1.70
N ASN A 130 8.20 -4.01 -2.94
CA ASN A 130 8.13 -3.07 -4.05
C ASN A 130 6.66 -2.76 -4.31
N GLU A 131 6.30 -1.49 -4.19
CA GLU A 131 4.92 -1.05 -4.20
C GLU A 131 4.68 -0.02 -5.30
N LYS A 132 3.54 -0.14 -5.98
CA LYS A 132 3.11 0.75 -7.05
C LYS A 132 1.65 1.14 -6.85
N ILE A 133 1.38 2.44 -6.78
CA ILE A 133 0.02 2.98 -6.65
C ILE A 133 -0.33 3.78 -7.90
N VAL A 134 -1.46 3.43 -8.51
CA VAL A 134 -2.02 4.10 -9.68
C VAL A 134 -3.39 4.66 -9.33
N GLY A 135 -3.56 5.98 -9.43
CA GLY A 135 -4.87 6.61 -9.27
C GLY A 135 -5.79 6.31 -10.45
N LYS A 136 -7.07 6.05 -10.18
CA LYS A 136 -8.08 5.69 -11.20
C LYS A 136 -8.30 6.79 -12.25
N ASN A 137 -7.97 8.04 -11.95
CA ASN A 137 -8.05 9.17 -12.89
C ASN A 137 -6.93 10.19 -12.60
N ALA A 138 -6.81 11.22 -13.46
CA ALA A 138 -5.76 12.24 -13.36
C ALA A 138 -5.78 12.99 -12.02
N PHE A 139 -6.96 13.22 -11.43
CA PHE A 139 -7.07 13.86 -10.11
C PHE A 139 -6.40 13.03 -9.03
N PHE A 140 -6.75 11.73 -8.91
CA PHE A 140 -6.15 10.85 -7.91
C PHE A 140 -4.66 10.61 -8.16
N ARG A 141 -4.22 10.52 -9.42
CA ARG A 141 -2.78 10.42 -9.74
C ARG A 141 -2.02 11.62 -9.23
N SER A 142 -2.48 12.85 -9.52
CA SER A 142 -1.87 14.08 -9.00
C SER A 142 -1.84 14.11 -7.48
N LEU A 143 -2.96 13.76 -6.85
CA LEU A 143 -3.09 13.73 -5.41
C LEU A 143 -2.07 12.77 -4.77
N PHE A 144 -1.95 11.55 -5.29
CA PHE A 144 -1.04 10.54 -4.73
C PHE A 144 0.43 10.91 -4.94
N VAL A 145 0.78 11.57 -6.05
CA VAL A 145 2.15 12.11 -6.24
C VAL A 145 2.48 13.14 -5.16
N LEU A 146 1.57 14.07 -4.87
CA LEU A 146 1.76 15.05 -3.80
C LEU A 146 1.76 14.43 -2.40
N MET A 147 1.03 13.32 -2.22
CA MET A 147 0.95 12.59 -0.95
C MET A 147 1.98 11.46 -0.82
N LYS A 148 2.95 11.35 -1.72
CA LYS A 148 3.93 10.24 -1.71
C LYS A 148 4.56 10.02 -0.33
N SER A 149 4.97 11.07 0.36
CA SER A 149 5.56 10.97 1.70
C SER A 149 4.60 10.35 2.74
N SER A 150 3.34 10.74 2.72
CA SER A 150 2.32 10.16 3.62
C SER A 150 2.04 8.69 3.30
N ILE A 151 2.01 8.35 2.00
CA ILE A 151 1.79 6.98 1.53
C ILE A 151 2.95 6.07 1.99
N THR A 152 4.19 6.49 1.76
CA THR A 152 5.37 5.73 2.20
C THR A 152 5.44 5.59 3.72
N SER A 153 5.02 6.61 4.48
CA SER A 153 4.92 6.54 5.94
C SER A 153 3.91 5.48 6.40
N VAL A 154 2.79 5.31 5.69
CA VAL A 154 1.82 4.26 6.00
C VAL A 154 2.40 2.87 5.73
N SER A 155 3.10 2.68 4.61
CA SER A 155 3.81 1.42 4.32
C SER A 155 4.84 1.10 5.41
N GLN A 156 5.64 2.08 5.81
CA GLN A 156 6.61 1.93 6.89
C GLN A 156 5.95 1.47 8.20
N LYS A 157 4.83 2.09 8.60
CA LYS A 157 4.06 1.69 9.79
C LYS A 157 3.53 0.26 9.69
N ASN A 158 3.09 -0.18 8.51
CA ASN A 158 2.68 -1.57 8.30
C ASN A 158 3.84 -2.54 8.57
N PHE A 159 5.02 -2.27 8.02
CA PHE A 159 6.18 -3.16 8.20
C PHE A 159 6.76 -3.09 9.61
N GLU A 160 6.70 -1.95 10.29
CA GLU A 160 7.04 -1.85 11.71
C GLU A 160 6.05 -2.64 12.58
N GLY A 161 4.74 -2.55 12.28
CA GLY A 161 3.71 -3.36 12.93
C GLY A 161 3.93 -4.87 12.70
N LEU A 162 4.28 -5.27 11.47
CA LEU A 162 4.62 -6.65 11.14
C LEU A 162 5.84 -7.11 11.94
N LYS A 163 6.91 -6.32 11.98
CA LYS A 163 8.11 -6.64 12.78
C LYS A 163 7.74 -6.89 14.23
N GLN A 164 6.97 -5.99 14.85
CA GLN A 164 6.51 -6.15 16.23
C GLN A 164 5.67 -7.42 16.40
N ALA A 165 4.72 -7.69 15.48
CA ALA A 165 3.87 -8.87 15.54
C ALA A 165 4.68 -10.17 15.46
N VAL A 166 5.69 -10.23 14.58
CA VAL A 166 6.55 -11.41 14.40
C VAL A 166 7.50 -11.59 15.59
N GLU A 167 8.18 -10.53 16.01
CA GLU A 167 9.18 -10.63 17.10
C GLU A 167 8.55 -10.87 18.46
N SER A 168 7.29 -10.47 18.68
CA SER A 168 6.53 -10.76 19.92
C SER A 168 5.82 -12.13 19.92
N SER A 169 5.77 -12.81 18.79
CA SER A 169 5.19 -14.16 18.70
C SER A 169 6.23 -15.21 19.12
N ASN A 170 5.77 -16.19 19.92
CA ASN A 170 6.60 -17.30 20.42
C ASN A 170 6.55 -18.50 19.48
#